data_782ca0ffd006d0432ec1539d64125a83
#
_entry.id   782ca0ffd006d0432ec1539d64125a83
#
_cell.length_a   1.000
_cell.length_b   1.000
_cell.length_c   1.000
_cell.angle_alpha   90.00
_cell.angle_beta   90.00
_cell.angle_gamma   90.00
#
_symmetry.space_group_name_H-M   'P 1'
#
loop_
_entity.id
_entity.type
_entity.pdbx_description
1 polymer ?
#
loop_
_entity_poly.entity_id
_entity_poly.type
_entity_poly.pdbx_seq_one_letter_code
_entity_poly.pdbx_strand_id
1 'polypeptide(L)'
;MNDYISTRDAHQSVSSKQAILNGISPDGGLYVLPGLDQIHLDLSLICSKSYKENAVYILSHLLTDYSIDELRMCVENAYSNSFSKEEITPVKKVDDVYVLELFHGPTCAFKDVALTLLPQLMSCALKSTNQKALILTATSGDTGKAALSGFCDVDNIGTNVFYPYKKVSAIQYRQMVTQKGKNVKVFGIQGNFDDAQSQVKRLFLDEELNAYCAKQNVMLTSANSINVGRLVPQIVYYFDSYKQLVQQGVIQVGDKVSFTVPTGNFGDVLAGYYAYLMGLPVEKFYVASNANRVLTDFLTSGIYDRNRDFIQTISPSMDILISSNLERLLYYASNKDTQKVAGWMQELNEKGSYQVDEQTFETIKNLFACASVDDNGTRQEIHDVYEKTKYLLDPHSAIAYKVAKDNAGRPVVSLATASPYKFSQDVLKALNINEENEWVAMDELSKYCQDVIPAQLKELRDLAILHNQVIDVDSMKDVVCQSTQEVFHD
;
A
#
# COMPACT_ATOMS: atom_id res chain seq x y z
N MET A 1 8.69 -22.34 13.05
CA MET A 1 7.37 -22.46 12.41
C MET A 1 7.32 -21.43 11.29
N ASN A 2 7.17 -21.91 10.07
CA ASN A 2 7.25 -21.08 8.86
C ASN A 2 5.86 -20.79 8.27
N ASP A 3 4.80 -21.08 9.03
CA ASP A 3 3.43 -20.89 8.60
C ASP A 3 2.87 -19.55 9.10
N TYR A 4 2.01 -18.99 8.29
CA TYR A 4 1.25 -17.80 8.63
C TYR A 4 0.04 -18.18 9.49
N ILE A 5 -0.25 -17.38 10.49
CA ILE A 5 -1.44 -17.54 11.35
C ILE A 5 -2.32 -16.28 11.30
N SER A 6 -3.55 -16.41 11.79
CA SER A 6 -4.40 -15.22 12.01
C SER A 6 -3.90 -14.40 13.21
N THR A 7 -4.00 -13.08 13.11
CA THR A 7 -3.80 -12.15 14.25
C THR A 7 -4.78 -12.41 15.40
N ARG A 8 -5.91 -13.08 15.14
CA ARG A 8 -7.00 -13.29 16.11
C ARG A 8 -7.13 -14.74 16.59
N ASP A 9 -6.55 -15.69 15.85
CA ASP A 9 -6.59 -17.10 16.18
C ASP A 9 -5.29 -17.82 15.77
N ALA A 10 -4.51 -18.26 16.75
CA ALA A 10 -3.25 -18.96 16.52
C ALA A 10 -3.43 -20.36 15.88
N HIS A 11 -4.64 -20.92 15.91
CA HIS A 11 -4.93 -22.23 15.30
C HIS A 11 -5.22 -22.16 13.80
N GLN A 12 -5.47 -20.95 13.27
CA GLN A 12 -5.66 -20.72 11.82
C GLN A 12 -4.30 -20.60 11.12
N SER A 13 -3.66 -21.75 10.87
CA SER A 13 -2.32 -21.84 10.27
C SER A 13 -2.39 -22.24 8.81
N VAL A 14 -1.68 -21.51 7.95
CA VAL A 14 -1.63 -21.76 6.50
C VAL A 14 -0.22 -21.49 5.94
N SER A 15 0.12 -22.10 4.80
CA SER A 15 1.36 -21.79 4.08
C SER A 15 1.38 -20.36 3.54
N SER A 16 2.54 -19.84 3.13
CA SER A 16 2.63 -18.49 2.58
C SER A 16 1.88 -18.36 1.24
N LYS A 17 1.89 -19.38 0.38
CA LYS A 17 1.09 -19.42 -0.85
C LYS A 17 -0.41 -19.31 -0.52
N GLN A 18 -0.87 -20.05 0.46
CA GLN A 18 -2.28 -20.03 0.86
C GLN A 18 -2.66 -18.69 1.52
N ALA A 19 -1.80 -18.11 2.36
CA ALA A 19 -2.05 -16.78 2.97
C ALA A 19 -2.20 -15.68 1.91
N ILE A 20 -1.37 -15.72 0.85
CA ILE A 20 -1.45 -14.79 -0.29
C ILE A 20 -2.75 -15.02 -1.08
N LEU A 21 -3.13 -16.27 -1.34
CA LEU A 21 -4.35 -16.60 -2.08
C LEU A 21 -5.62 -16.21 -1.29
N ASN A 22 -5.66 -16.50 -0.01
CA ASN A 22 -6.82 -16.16 0.84
C ASN A 22 -6.96 -14.65 1.04
N GLY A 23 -5.84 -13.93 1.19
CA GLY A 23 -5.81 -12.49 1.45
C GLY A 23 -6.19 -12.09 2.88
N ILE A 24 -7.19 -12.74 3.47
CA ILE A 24 -7.67 -12.57 4.85
C ILE A 24 -7.98 -13.93 5.46
N SER A 25 -7.84 -14.04 6.78
CA SER A 25 -8.20 -15.28 7.50
C SER A 25 -9.72 -15.44 7.63
N PRO A 26 -10.25 -16.68 7.69
CA PRO A 26 -11.69 -16.94 7.84
C PRO A 26 -12.35 -16.30 9.07
N ASP A 27 -11.58 -16.08 10.14
CA ASP A 27 -12.03 -15.37 11.36
C ASP A 27 -12.04 -13.83 11.21
N GLY A 28 -11.68 -13.33 10.02
CA GLY A 28 -11.56 -11.91 9.73
C GLY A 28 -10.27 -11.27 10.23
N GLY A 29 -9.36 -12.05 10.83
CA GLY A 29 -8.01 -11.61 11.22
C GLY A 29 -7.06 -11.53 10.03
N LEU A 30 -5.92 -10.90 10.23
CA LEU A 30 -4.90 -10.74 9.20
C LEU A 30 -3.79 -11.77 9.36
N TYR A 31 -3.24 -12.25 8.24
CA TYR A 31 -2.13 -13.20 8.28
C TYR A 31 -0.84 -12.54 8.75
N VAL A 32 -0.16 -13.16 9.73
CA VAL A 32 1.14 -12.78 10.31
C VAL A 32 2.06 -14.00 10.38
N LEU A 33 3.37 -13.76 10.37
CA LEU A 33 4.39 -14.79 10.56
C LEU A 33 4.90 -14.76 12.02
N PRO A 34 4.54 -15.73 12.88
CA PRO A 34 4.90 -15.68 14.31
C PRO A 34 6.39 -15.61 14.60
N GLY A 35 7.21 -16.23 13.73
CA GLY A 35 8.66 -16.29 13.85
C GLY A 35 9.41 -15.13 13.19
N LEU A 36 8.74 -14.05 12.79
CA LEU A 36 9.34 -12.95 12.05
C LEU A 36 10.54 -12.31 12.79
N ASP A 37 10.44 -12.13 14.09
CA ASP A 37 11.48 -11.57 14.96
C ASP A 37 12.66 -12.51 15.25
N GLN A 38 12.63 -13.73 14.73
CA GLN A 38 13.74 -14.69 14.76
C GLN A 38 14.56 -14.66 13.47
N ILE A 39 14.06 -13.97 12.44
CA ILE A 39 14.76 -13.79 11.17
C ILE A 39 15.71 -12.59 11.30
N HIS A 40 17.01 -12.84 11.15
CA HIS A 40 18.02 -11.79 11.14
C HIS A 40 18.76 -11.81 9.81
N LEU A 41 18.60 -10.76 9.02
CA LEU A 41 19.22 -10.64 7.71
C LEU A 41 20.62 -10.06 7.81
N ASP A 42 21.54 -10.55 6.99
CA ASP A 42 22.89 -10.03 6.89
C ASP A 42 22.90 -8.71 6.11
N LEU A 43 23.09 -7.60 6.83
CA LEU A 43 23.14 -6.25 6.26
C LEU A 43 24.31 -6.06 5.29
N SER A 44 25.46 -6.70 5.53
CA SER A 44 26.60 -6.61 4.63
C SER A 44 26.29 -7.28 3.29
N LEU A 45 25.61 -8.41 3.34
CA LEU A 45 25.12 -9.11 2.15
C LEU A 45 24.09 -8.25 1.38
N ILE A 46 23.14 -7.64 2.09
CA ILE A 46 22.15 -6.72 1.50
C ILE A 46 22.82 -5.53 0.80
N CYS A 47 23.82 -4.94 1.44
CA CYS A 47 24.56 -3.80 0.87
C CYS A 47 25.34 -4.15 -0.40
N SER A 48 25.65 -5.42 -0.63
CA SER A 48 26.40 -5.90 -1.80
C SER A 48 25.51 -6.28 -3.01
N LYS A 49 24.20 -6.36 -2.83
CA LYS A 49 23.24 -6.88 -3.82
C LYS A 49 22.45 -5.78 -4.53
N SER A 50 21.97 -6.09 -5.72
CA SER A 50 20.96 -5.28 -6.43
C SER A 50 19.60 -5.34 -5.73
N TYR A 51 18.69 -4.44 -6.10
CA TYR A 51 17.31 -4.44 -5.59
C TYR A 51 16.61 -5.80 -5.79
N LYS A 52 16.70 -6.37 -7.01
CA LYS A 52 16.06 -7.65 -7.34
C LYS A 52 16.67 -8.82 -6.56
N GLU A 53 17.97 -8.86 -6.39
CA GLU A 53 18.63 -9.90 -5.57
C GLU A 53 18.24 -9.77 -4.10
N ASN A 54 18.15 -8.56 -3.56
CA ASN A 54 17.64 -8.30 -2.22
C ASN A 54 16.17 -8.71 -2.08
N ALA A 55 15.33 -8.45 -3.09
CA ALA A 55 13.94 -8.90 -3.09
C ALA A 55 13.85 -10.43 -2.99
N VAL A 56 14.59 -11.18 -3.81
CA VAL A 56 14.63 -12.65 -3.72
C VAL A 56 15.13 -13.12 -2.36
N TYR A 57 16.21 -12.52 -1.85
CA TYR A 57 16.81 -12.88 -0.56
C TYR A 57 15.83 -12.65 0.60
N ILE A 58 15.22 -11.47 0.69
CA ILE A 58 14.27 -11.12 1.77
C ILE A 58 13.02 -11.98 1.68
N LEU A 59 12.43 -12.11 0.49
CA LEU A 59 11.21 -12.87 0.28
C LEU A 59 11.39 -14.36 0.57
N SER A 60 12.57 -14.93 0.34
CA SER A 60 12.82 -16.36 0.64
C SER A 60 12.73 -16.71 2.13
N HIS A 61 12.93 -15.73 3.01
CA HIS A 61 12.75 -15.91 4.46
C HIS A 61 11.29 -15.75 4.91
N LEU A 62 10.47 -15.08 4.11
CA LEU A 62 9.06 -14.79 4.41
C LEU A 62 8.10 -15.75 3.70
N LEU A 63 8.43 -16.19 2.49
CA LEU A 63 7.58 -17.00 1.62
C LEU A 63 8.22 -18.38 1.44
N THR A 64 8.27 -19.15 2.51
CA THR A 64 9.10 -20.36 2.64
C THR A 64 8.63 -21.55 1.82
N ASP A 65 7.41 -21.56 1.31
CA ASP A 65 6.88 -22.58 0.39
C ASP A 65 7.02 -22.20 -1.09
N TYR A 66 7.64 -21.03 -1.40
CA TYR A 66 8.13 -20.68 -2.73
C TYR A 66 9.59 -21.12 -2.86
N SER A 67 9.93 -21.79 -3.95
CA SER A 67 11.33 -22.07 -4.28
C SER A 67 12.08 -20.78 -4.67
N ILE A 68 13.40 -20.79 -4.53
CA ILE A 68 14.25 -19.64 -4.93
C ILE A 68 14.05 -19.31 -6.42
N ASP A 69 13.86 -20.31 -7.27
CA ASP A 69 13.64 -20.09 -8.72
C ASP A 69 12.27 -19.50 -9.01
N GLU A 70 11.21 -19.93 -8.27
CA GLU A 70 9.90 -19.28 -8.34
C GLU A 70 9.97 -17.81 -7.92
N LEU A 71 10.63 -17.50 -6.81
CA LEU A 71 10.81 -16.12 -6.34
C LEU A 71 11.62 -15.28 -7.33
N ARG A 72 12.71 -15.84 -7.87
CA ARG A 72 13.53 -15.16 -8.87
C ARG A 72 12.73 -14.82 -10.13
N MET A 73 11.94 -15.78 -10.62
CA MET A 73 11.05 -15.56 -11.77
C MET A 73 9.98 -14.49 -11.47
N CYS A 74 9.33 -14.55 -10.30
CA CYS A 74 8.33 -13.55 -9.90
C CYS A 74 8.93 -12.14 -9.81
N VAL A 75 10.10 -12.00 -9.19
CA VAL A 75 10.80 -10.71 -9.03
C VAL A 75 11.25 -10.15 -10.38
N GLU A 76 11.80 -11.00 -11.27
CA GLU A 76 12.24 -10.58 -12.59
C GLU A 76 11.05 -10.09 -13.42
N ASN A 77 9.96 -10.84 -13.47
CA ASN A 77 8.75 -10.44 -14.19
C ASN A 77 8.13 -9.14 -13.64
N ALA A 78 8.20 -8.93 -12.33
CA ALA A 78 7.63 -7.75 -11.68
C ALA A 78 8.43 -6.47 -11.95
N TYR A 79 9.77 -6.55 -11.94
CA TYR A 79 10.61 -5.35 -11.80
C TYR A 79 11.47 -5.02 -13.02
N SER A 80 11.65 -5.91 -14.01
CA SER A 80 12.63 -5.69 -15.08
C SER A 80 12.23 -4.59 -16.06
N ASN A 81 10.93 -4.40 -16.34
CA ASN A 81 10.47 -3.47 -17.36
C ASN A 81 9.34 -2.54 -16.86
N SER A 82 9.01 -2.60 -15.57
CA SER A 82 7.84 -1.91 -15.03
C SER A 82 8.17 -0.57 -14.38
N PHE A 83 9.45 -0.34 -14.08
CA PHE A 83 9.92 0.86 -13.39
C PHE A 83 10.83 1.70 -14.29
N SER A 84 10.70 3.02 -14.19
CA SER A 84 11.45 3.99 -15.01
C SER A 84 12.87 4.28 -14.50
N LYS A 85 13.22 3.79 -13.30
CA LYS A 85 14.55 3.93 -12.70
C LYS A 85 15.15 2.54 -12.47
N GLU A 86 16.46 2.40 -12.67
CA GLU A 86 17.20 1.16 -12.48
C GLU A 86 17.19 0.73 -11.00
N GLU A 87 17.27 1.70 -10.11
CA GLU A 87 17.24 1.48 -8.66
C GLU A 87 15.86 1.03 -8.14
N ILE A 88 14.81 1.07 -8.96
CA ILE A 88 13.40 0.82 -8.60
C ILE A 88 12.85 1.87 -7.63
N THR A 89 13.52 2.08 -6.49
CA THR A 89 13.15 3.01 -5.42
C THR A 89 14.37 3.86 -5.01
N PRO A 90 14.76 4.87 -5.83
CA PRO A 90 15.94 5.67 -5.55
C PRO A 90 15.80 6.54 -4.31
N VAL A 91 16.91 6.78 -3.60
CA VAL A 91 17.02 7.71 -2.49
C VAL A 91 17.71 8.98 -2.95
N LYS A 92 17.04 10.13 -2.81
CA LYS A 92 17.57 11.45 -3.13
C LYS A 92 17.75 12.29 -1.85
N LYS A 93 18.85 13.02 -1.79
CA LYS A 93 19.03 14.02 -0.73
C LYS A 93 18.30 15.30 -1.12
N VAL A 94 17.35 15.72 -0.29
CA VAL A 94 16.59 16.99 -0.44
C VAL A 94 16.79 17.76 0.86
N ASP A 95 17.62 18.82 0.82
CA ASP A 95 18.10 19.54 2.00
C ASP A 95 18.74 18.59 3.03
N ASP A 96 18.19 18.53 4.26
CA ASP A 96 18.68 17.67 5.35
C ASP A 96 17.92 16.34 5.48
N VAL A 97 16.99 16.05 4.57
CA VAL A 97 16.17 14.83 4.56
C VAL A 97 16.53 13.98 3.34
N TYR A 98 16.58 12.67 3.52
CA TYR A 98 16.69 11.71 2.42
C TYR A 98 15.29 11.28 1.99
N VAL A 99 14.96 11.49 0.73
CA VAL A 99 13.65 11.16 0.16
C VAL A 99 13.74 9.84 -0.59
N LEU A 100 12.98 8.85 -0.15
CA LEU A 100 12.83 7.56 -0.82
C LEU A 100 11.69 7.66 -1.84
N GLU A 101 12.02 7.73 -3.13
CA GLU A 101 11.04 7.87 -4.21
C GLU A 101 10.43 6.51 -4.58
N LEU A 102 9.15 6.30 -4.26
CA LEU A 102 8.44 5.04 -4.49
C LEU A 102 7.48 5.08 -5.69
N PHE A 103 7.54 6.12 -6.52
CA PHE A 103 6.54 6.43 -7.55
C PHE A 103 7.03 6.22 -8.98
N HIS A 104 8.08 5.49 -9.19
CA HIS A 104 8.66 5.23 -10.53
C HIS A 104 8.04 4.04 -11.27
N GLY A 105 7.01 3.44 -10.72
CA GLY A 105 6.29 2.31 -11.30
C GLY A 105 5.19 2.72 -12.30
N PRO A 106 4.45 1.74 -12.84
CA PRO A 106 3.50 1.93 -13.95
C PRO A 106 2.31 2.85 -13.63
N THR A 107 1.97 3.07 -12.37
CA THR A 107 0.86 3.95 -11.99
C THR A 107 1.30 5.20 -11.22
N CYS A 108 2.61 5.39 -11.09
CA CYS A 108 3.23 6.53 -10.42
C CYS A 108 2.86 6.67 -8.94
N ALA A 109 2.75 5.54 -8.23
CA ALA A 109 2.51 5.47 -6.78
C ALA A 109 3.23 4.27 -6.15
N PHE A 110 3.55 4.34 -4.85
CA PHE A 110 4.27 3.29 -4.11
C PHE A 110 3.62 1.91 -4.18
N LYS A 111 2.30 1.89 -4.41
CA LYS A 111 1.50 0.68 -4.52
C LYS A 111 1.98 -0.24 -5.64
N ASP A 112 2.66 0.33 -6.65
CA ASP A 112 3.24 -0.42 -7.76
C ASP A 112 4.28 -1.44 -7.31
N VAL A 113 5.12 -1.11 -6.33
CA VAL A 113 6.16 -2.02 -5.81
C VAL A 113 5.56 -3.37 -5.38
N ALA A 114 4.40 -3.32 -4.73
CA ALA A 114 3.72 -4.55 -4.31
C ALA A 114 2.77 -5.10 -5.37
N LEU A 115 2.08 -4.25 -6.13
CA LEU A 115 1.05 -4.70 -7.08
C LEU A 115 1.59 -5.12 -8.46
N THR A 116 2.88 -4.97 -8.72
CA THR A 116 3.57 -5.65 -9.83
C THR A 116 4.02 -7.05 -9.41
N LEU A 117 4.39 -7.26 -8.15
CA LEU A 117 4.89 -8.56 -7.67
C LEU A 117 3.78 -9.52 -7.19
N LEU A 118 2.74 -9.00 -6.51
CA LEU A 118 1.63 -9.83 -6.00
C LEU A 118 0.98 -10.69 -7.09
N PRO A 119 0.70 -10.19 -8.31
CA PRO A 119 0.15 -11.03 -9.39
C PRO A 119 1.04 -12.21 -9.76
N GLN A 120 2.35 -12.01 -9.77
CA GLN A 120 3.33 -13.07 -10.07
C GLN A 120 3.34 -14.14 -8.97
N LEU A 121 3.31 -13.71 -7.71
CA LEU A 121 3.22 -14.62 -6.56
C LEU A 121 1.90 -15.41 -6.57
N MET A 122 0.77 -14.75 -6.82
CA MET A 122 -0.54 -15.40 -6.89
C MET A 122 -0.62 -16.39 -8.06
N SER A 123 -0.15 -16.00 -9.25
CA SER A 123 -0.11 -16.88 -10.42
C SER A 123 0.74 -18.12 -10.13
N CYS A 124 1.91 -17.94 -9.49
CA CYS A 124 2.75 -19.05 -9.06
C CYS A 124 2.04 -19.99 -8.06
N ALA A 125 1.36 -19.43 -7.06
CA ALA A 125 0.61 -20.18 -6.07
C ALA A 125 -0.55 -20.97 -6.69
N LEU A 126 -1.30 -20.38 -7.62
CA LEU A 126 -2.43 -21.02 -8.31
C LEU A 126 -2.01 -22.22 -9.17
N LYS A 127 -0.82 -22.20 -9.77
CA LYS A 127 -0.31 -23.30 -10.57
C LYS A 127 -0.27 -24.63 -9.79
N SER A 128 -0.05 -24.56 -8.47
CA SER A 128 0.01 -25.75 -7.61
C SER A 128 -1.38 -26.31 -7.25
N THR A 129 -2.43 -25.49 -7.36
CA THR A 129 -3.80 -25.85 -6.93
C THR A 129 -4.76 -26.11 -8.08
N ASN A 130 -4.39 -25.74 -9.31
CA ASN A 130 -5.26 -25.73 -10.49
C ASN A 130 -6.56 -24.91 -10.29
N GLN A 131 -6.53 -23.94 -9.37
CA GLN A 131 -7.63 -23.03 -9.11
C GLN A 131 -7.47 -21.73 -9.92
N LYS A 132 -8.56 -20.98 -10.03
CA LYS A 132 -8.61 -19.63 -10.57
C LYS A 132 -8.96 -18.66 -9.44
N ALA A 133 -8.60 -17.40 -9.57
CA ALA A 133 -8.90 -16.38 -8.56
C ALA A 133 -9.60 -15.17 -9.20
N LEU A 134 -10.68 -14.68 -8.59
CA LEU A 134 -11.31 -13.41 -8.94
C LEU A 134 -11.06 -12.40 -7.81
N ILE A 135 -10.32 -11.36 -8.13
CA ILE A 135 -9.98 -10.28 -7.20
C ILE A 135 -11.11 -9.27 -7.17
N LEU A 136 -11.60 -8.97 -5.98
CA LEU A 136 -12.55 -7.88 -5.73
C LEU A 136 -11.84 -6.77 -4.97
N THR A 137 -11.85 -5.55 -5.53
CA THR A 137 -11.19 -4.38 -4.95
C THR A 137 -12.11 -3.18 -4.96
N ALA A 138 -12.45 -2.64 -3.79
CA ALA A 138 -12.98 -1.29 -3.68
C ALA A 138 -11.82 -0.29 -3.59
N THR A 139 -11.94 0.86 -4.26
CA THR A 139 -10.86 1.84 -4.33
C THR A 139 -11.38 3.27 -4.35
N SER A 140 -10.61 4.18 -3.75
CA SER A 140 -10.73 5.64 -3.93
C SER A 140 -9.83 6.19 -5.05
N GLY A 141 -9.11 5.30 -5.80
CA GLY A 141 -8.27 5.69 -6.94
C GLY A 141 -7.04 4.81 -7.13
N ASP A 142 -5.93 5.12 -6.49
CA ASP A 142 -4.59 4.55 -6.75
C ASP A 142 -4.51 3.02 -6.60
N THR A 143 -5.14 2.45 -5.57
CA THR A 143 -5.10 0.99 -5.35
C THR A 143 -5.79 0.23 -6.47
N GLY A 144 -6.95 0.73 -6.94
CA GLY A 144 -7.67 0.13 -8.05
C GLY A 144 -6.86 0.14 -9.34
N LYS A 145 -6.27 1.30 -9.67
CA LYS A 145 -5.43 1.41 -10.86
C LYS A 145 -4.20 0.50 -10.79
N ALA A 146 -3.51 0.47 -9.66
CA ALA A 146 -2.33 -0.37 -9.51
C ALA A 146 -2.69 -1.88 -9.57
N ALA A 147 -3.85 -2.29 -9.00
CA ALA A 147 -4.35 -3.65 -9.15
C ALA A 147 -4.69 -3.98 -10.62
N LEU A 148 -5.45 -3.12 -11.31
CA LEU A 148 -5.77 -3.30 -12.72
C LEU A 148 -4.52 -3.43 -13.60
N SER A 149 -3.51 -2.61 -13.35
CA SER A 149 -2.25 -2.64 -14.09
C SER A 149 -1.45 -3.93 -13.83
N GLY A 150 -1.31 -4.30 -12.55
CA GLY A 150 -0.51 -5.45 -12.16
C GLY A 150 -1.13 -6.80 -12.54
N PHE A 151 -2.45 -6.92 -12.47
CA PHE A 151 -3.18 -8.15 -12.81
C PHE A 151 -3.62 -8.24 -14.27
N CYS A 152 -3.33 -7.21 -15.09
CA CYS A 152 -3.68 -7.17 -16.51
C CYS A 152 -3.13 -8.40 -17.25
N ASP A 153 -4.02 -9.16 -17.86
CA ASP A 153 -3.72 -10.36 -18.67
C ASP A 153 -2.88 -11.43 -17.94
N VAL A 154 -2.95 -11.48 -16.59
CA VAL A 154 -2.34 -12.56 -15.80
C VAL A 154 -3.23 -13.80 -15.84
N ASP A 155 -2.66 -14.93 -16.24
CA ASP A 155 -3.38 -16.22 -16.39
C ASP A 155 -4.06 -16.65 -15.09
N ASN A 156 -5.28 -17.16 -15.21
CA ASN A 156 -6.11 -17.69 -14.12
C ASN A 156 -6.51 -16.68 -13.04
N ILE A 157 -6.32 -15.39 -13.30
CA ILE A 157 -6.71 -14.32 -12.36
C ILE A 157 -7.61 -13.32 -13.08
N GLY A 158 -8.81 -13.10 -12.54
CA GLY A 158 -9.70 -12.01 -12.93
C GLY A 158 -9.66 -10.88 -11.90
N THR A 159 -9.98 -9.66 -12.31
CA THR A 159 -9.98 -8.50 -11.41
C THR A 159 -11.19 -7.61 -11.66
N ASN A 160 -12.00 -7.41 -10.62
CA ASN A 160 -13.09 -6.44 -10.59
C ASN A 160 -12.74 -5.29 -9.66
N VAL A 161 -12.74 -4.08 -10.19
CA VAL A 161 -12.50 -2.85 -9.42
C VAL A 161 -13.78 -2.05 -9.34
N PHE A 162 -14.17 -1.67 -8.12
CA PHE A 162 -15.34 -0.84 -7.80
C PHE A 162 -14.88 0.51 -7.27
N TYR A 163 -15.28 1.61 -7.91
CA TYR A 163 -14.92 2.97 -7.49
C TYR A 163 -16.17 3.85 -7.34
N PRO A 164 -16.19 4.83 -6.41
CA PRO A 164 -17.32 5.72 -6.23
C PRO A 164 -17.45 6.66 -7.44
N TYR A 165 -18.56 6.54 -8.18
CA TYR A 165 -18.80 7.28 -9.41
C TYR A 165 -18.78 8.80 -9.16
N LYS A 166 -18.02 9.54 -9.97
CA LYS A 166 -17.79 11.00 -9.87
C LYS A 166 -17.15 11.49 -8.57
N LYS A 167 -16.52 10.60 -7.78
CA LYS A 167 -15.85 10.97 -6.51
C LYS A 167 -14.38 10.61 -6.48
N VAL A 168 -13.75 10.44 -7.63
CA VAL A 168 -12.30 10.27 -7.83
C VAL A 168 -11.78 11.37 -8.76
N SER A 169 -10.46 11.68 -8.72
CA SER A 169 -9.89 12.70 -9.60
C SER A 169 -10.00 12.30 -11.08
N ALA A 170 -9.91 13.28 -12.00
CA ALA A 170 -9.99 12.99 -13.43
C ALA A 170 -8.85 12.08 -13.89
N ILE A 171 -7.64 12.23 -13.35
CA ILE A 171 -6.49 11.36 -13.62
C ILE A 171 -6.78 9.95 -13.13
N GLN A 172 -7.21 9.77 -11.88
CA GLN A 172 -7.52 8.46 -11.31
C GLN A 172 -8.68 7.76 -12.06
N TYR A 173 -9.73 8.51 -12.40
CA TYR A 173 -10.82 8.00 -13.24
C TYR A 173 -10.29 7.49 -14.58
N ARG A 174 -9.55 8.33 -15.31
CA ARG A 174 -8.97 7.95 -16.61
C ARG A 174 -8.04 6.75 -16.48
N GLN A 175 -7.19 6.71 -15.47
CA GLN A 175 -6.30 5.57 -15.22
C GLN A 175 -7.05 4.24 -15.10
N MET A 176 -8.23 4.24 -14.48
CA MET A 176 -9.03 3.01 -14.32
C MET A 176 -9.83 2.67 -15.57
N VAL A 177 -10.61 3.62 -16.10
CA VAL A 177 -11.58 3.32 -17.19
C VAL A 177 -10.94 3.11 -18.56
N THR A 178 -9.67 3.48 -18.73
CA THR A 178 -8.89 3.22 -19.96
C THR A 178 -8.00 1.98 -19.87
N GLN A 179 -8.03 1.25 -18.73
CA GLN A 179 -7.21 0.07 -18.52
C GLN A 179 -7.55 -1.01 -19.55
N LYS A 180 -6.56 -1.46 -20.30
CA LYS A 180 -6.67 -2.61 -21.20
C LYS A 180 -6.54 -3.91 -20.41
N GLY A 181 -6.97 -5.02 -21.01
CA GLY A 181 -6.85 -6.37 -20.45
C GLY A 181 -8.16 -7.14 -20.58
N LYS A 182 -8.08 -8.43 -20.91
CA LYS A 182 -9.25 -9.31 -21.08
C LYS A 182 -9.86 -9.73 -19.74
N ASN A 183 -9.04 -9.78 -18.71
CA ASN A 183 -9.36 -10.30 -17.38
C ASN A 183 -9.65 -9.20 -16.34
N VAL A 184 -9.74 -7.93 -16.75
CA VAL A 184 -9.98 -6.79 -15.86
C VAL A 184 -11.31 -6.12 -16.16
N LYS A 185 -12.07 -5.78 -15.12
CA LYS A 185 -13.37 -5.09 -15.20
C LYS A 185 -13.38 -3.93 -14.19
N VAL A 186 -13.99 -2.81 -14.58
CA VAL A 186 -14.10 -1.62 -13.74
C VAL A 186 -15.55 -1.14 -13.71
N PHE A 187 -16.07 -0.93 -12.50
CA PHE A 187 -17.46 -0.53 -12.27
C PHE A 187 -17.52 0.74 -11.41
N GLY A 188 -18.20 1.76 -11.93
CA GLY A 188 -18.60 2.92 -11.14
C GLY A 188 -19.76 2.56 -10.22
N ILE A 189 -19.69 2.89 -8.94
CA ILE A 189 -20.73 2.60 -7.96
C ILE A 189 -21.52 3.87 -7.65
N GLN A 190 -22.85 3.79 -7.71
CA GLN A 190 -23.77 4.82 -7.22
C GLN A 190 -23.72 4.83 -5.68
N GLY A 191 -22.76 5.56 -5.10
CA GLY A 191 -22.51 5.58 -3.67
C GLY A 191 -21.20 6.30 -3.34
N ASN A 192 -20.68 6.04 -2.15
CA ASN A 192 -19.37 6.51 -1.71
C ASN A 192 -18.36 5.34 -1.60
N PHE A 193 -17.13 5.65 -1.19
CA PHE A 193 -16.09 4.62 -1.03
C PHE A 193 -16.45 3.59 0.05
N ASP A 194 -17.03 4.02 1.17
CA ASP A 194 -17.40 3.13 2.27
C ASP A 194 -18.51 2.17 1.87
N ASP A 195 -19.46 2.62 1.02
CA ASP A 195 -20.51 1.76 0.45
C ASP A 195 -19.89 0.64 -0.39
N ALA A 196 -18.99 0.99 -1.31
CA ALA A 196 -18.30 0.02 -2.15
C ALA A 196 -17.44 -0.95 -1.32
N GLN A 197 -16.69 -0.45 -0.33
CA GLN A 197 -15.82 -1.26 0.53
C GLN A 197 -16.63 -2.21 1.43
N SER A 198 -17.73 -1.71 2.00
CA SER A 198 -18.60 -2.52 2.86
C SER A 198 -19.27 -3.63 2.05
N GLN A 199 -19.70 -3.34 0.83
CA GLN A 199 -20.29 -4.36 -0.04
C GLN A 199 -19.26 -5.40 -0.50
N VAL A 200 -18.02 -5.02 -0.84
CA VAL A 200 -16.96 -6.00 -1.15
C VAL A 200 -16.72 -6.93 0.03
N LYS A 201 -16.71 -6.41 1.27
CA LYS A 201 -16.57 -7.27 2.47
C LYS A 201 -17.76 -8.24 2.62
N ARG A 202 -19.00 -7.79 2.34
CA ARG A 202 -20.18 -8.66 2.36
C ARG A 202 -20.09 -9.75 1.31
N LEU A 203 -19.60 -9.44 0.10
CA LEU A 203 -19.42 -10.42 -0.98
C LEU A 203 -18.42 -11.52 -0.61
N PHE A 204 -17.35 -11.22 0.13
CA PHE A 204 -16.44 -12.25 0.63
C PHE A 204 -17.10 -13.21 1.64
N LEU A 205 -18.10 -12.75 2.37
CA LEU A 205 -18.84 -13.54 3.36
C LEU A 205 -20.13 -14.16 2.79
N ASP A 206 -20.49 -13.88 1.54
CA ASP A 206 -21.70 -14.40 0.90
C ASP A 206 -21.50 -15.88 0.53
N GLU A 207 -22.12 -16.78 1.29
CA GLU A 207 -22.00 -18.24 1.10
C GLU A 207 -22.52 -18.70 -0.27
N GLU A 208 -23.61 -18.09 -0.77
CA GLU A 208 -24.17 -18.44 -2.08
C GLU A 208 -23.23 -18.04 -3.22
N LEU A 209 -22.65 -16.85 -3.16
CA LEU A 209 -21.67 -16.38 -4.13
C LEU A 209 -20.40 -17.22 -4.10
N ASN A 210 -19.89 -17.53 -2.90
CA ASN A 210 -18.72 -18.38 -2.74
C ASN A 210 -18.98 -19.79 -3.30
N ALA A 211 -20.16 -20.38 -3.04
CA ALA A 211 -20.54 -21.68 -3.59
C ALA A 211 -20.70 -21.64 -5.12
N TYR A 212 -21.22 -20.54 -5.67
CA TYR A 212 -21.31 -20.31 -7.12
C TYR A 212 -19.93 -20.25 -7.77
N CYS A 213 -19.00 -19.47 -7.23
CA CYS A 213 -17.62 -19.36 -7.72
C CYS A 213 -16.86 -20.69 -7.59
N ALA A 214 -17.01 -21.38 -6.46
CA ALA A 214 -16.35 -22.68 -6.21
C ALA A 214 -16.76 -23.76 -7.21
N LYS A 215 -18.03 -23.78 -7.68
CA LYS A 215 -18.50 -24.71 -8.74
C LYS A 215 -17.76 -24.49 -10.06
N GLN A 216 -17.19 -23.30 -10.28
CA GLN A 216 -16.41 -22.93 -11.45
C GLN A 216 -14.89 -22.99 -11.21
N ASN A 217 -14.50 -23.55 -10.07
CA ASN A 217 -13.11 -23.61 -9.59
C ASN A 217 -12.45 -22.22 -9.42
N VAL A 218 -13.26 -21.21 -9.08
CA VAL A 218 -12.84 -19.83 -8.85
C VAL A 218 -12.97 -19.51 -7.38
N MET A 219 -11.91 -18.96 -6.78
CA MET A 219 -11.94 -18.40 -5.44
C MET A 219 -12.04 -16.87 -5.49
N LEU A 220 -12.74 -16.28 -4.53
CA LEU A 220 -12.74 -14.84 -4.34
C LEU A 220 -11.57 -14.44 -3.45
N THR A 221 -10.86 -13.37 -3.81
CA THR A 221 -9.73 -12.84 -3.03
C THR A 221 -9.61 -11.33 -3.17
N SER A 222 -8.73 -10.73 -2.36
CA SER A 222 -8.52 -9.29 -2.32
C SER A 222 -7.08 -8.90 -2.64
N ALA A 223 -6.92 -7.84 -3.43
CA ALA A 223 -5.64 -7.16 -3.62
C ALA A 223 -5.49 -5.90 -2.73
N ASN A 224 -6.34 -5.70 -1.73
CA ASN A 224 -6.21 -4.60 -0.78
C ASN A 224 -4.99 -4.78 0.14
N SER A 225 -4.62 -3.75 0.89
CA SER A 225 -3.45 -3.74 1.77
C SER A 225 -3.47 -4.79 2.89
N ILE A 226 -4.63 -5.39 3.18
CA ILE A 226 -4.78 -6.48 4.15
C ILE A 226 -4.11 -7.79 3.68
N ASN A 227 -3.97 -8.01 2.37
CA ASN A 227 -3.29 -9.18 1.84
C ASN A 227 -1.79 -9.11 2.17
N VAL A 228 -1.25 -10.16 2.80
CA VAL A 228 0.17 -10.24 3.17
C VAL A 228 1.09 -10.15 1.95
N GLY A 229 0.65 -10.62 0.78
CA GLY A 229 1.37 -10.48 -0.49
C GLY A 229 1.52 -9.02 -0.97
N ARG A 230 0.74 -8.08 -0.40
CA ARG A 230 0.93 -6.64 -0.55
C ARG A 230 1.97 -6.07 0.43
N LEU A 231 2.09 -6.68 1.60
CA LEU A 231 2.98 -6.20 2.66
C LEU A 231 4.44 -6.60 2.41
N VAL A 232 4.68 -7.88 2.14
CA VAL A 232 6.04 -8.41 2.08
C VAL A 232 6.94 -7.79 1.00
N PRO A 233 6.47 -7.40 -0.20
CA PRO A 233 7.32 -6.71 -1.16
C PRO A 233 7.80 -5.33 -0.70
N GLN A 234 7.04 -4.68 0.18
CA GLN A 234 7.36 -3.35 0.69
C GLN A 234 8.52 -3.38 1.71
N ILE A 235 8.79 -4.51 2.33
CA ILE A 235 9.94 -4.67 3.24
C ILE A 235 11.26 -4.40 2.50
N VAL A 236 11.33 -4.76 1.22
CA VAL A 236 12.54 -4.67 0.40
C VAL A 236 13.07 -3.25 0.29
N TYR A 237 12.22 -2.25 0.03
CA TYR A 237 12.69 -0.89 -0.15
C TYR A 237 13.18 -0.22 1.15
N TYR A 238 12.80 -0.70 2.33
CA TYR A 238 13.42 -0.23 3.58
C TYR A 238 14.87 -0.69 3.69
N PHE A 239 15.15 -1.96 3.42
CA PHE A 239 16.53 -2.45 3.36
C PHE A 239 17.33 -1.83 2.21
N ASP A 240 16.69 -1.64 1.05
CA ASP A 240 17.35 -1.04 -0.10
C ASP A 240 17.68 0.44 0.12
N SER A 241 16.79 1.21 0.76
CA SER A 241 17.09 2.60 1.14
C SER A 241 18.26 2.69 2.12
N TYR A 242 18.31 1.78 3.10
CA TYR A 242 19.44 1.67 4.01
C TYR A 242 20.76 1.38 3.27
N LYS A 243 20.75 0.42 2.34
CA LYS A 243 21.89 0.13 1.45
C LYS A 243 22.34 1.38 0.71
N GLN A 244 21.40 2.12 0.10
CA GLN A 244 21.72 3.34 -0.64
C GLN A 244 22.36 4.41 0.24
N LEU A 245 21.93 4.58 1.49
CA LEU A 245 22.58 5.50 2.45
C LEU A 245 24.01 5.07 2.78
N VAL A 246 24.26 3.76 2.94
CA VAL A 246 25.61 3.21 3.15
C VAL A 246 26.47 3.48 1.91
N GLN A 247 25.98 3.21 0.71
CA GLN A 247 26.70 3.43 -0.55
C GLN A 247 26.98 4.92 -0.83
N GLN A 248 26.11 5.82 -0.39
CA GLN A 248 26.31 7.27 -0.45
C GLN A 248 27.26 7.81 0.64
N GLY A 249 27.73 6.95 1.54
CA GLY A 249 28.62 7.35 2.65
C GLY A 249 27.94 8.18 3.74
N VAL A 250 26.61 8.13 3.83
CA VAL A 250 25.81 8.86 4.82
C VAL A 250 25.88 8.18 6.19
N ILE A 251 25.89 6.85 6.18
CA ILE A 251 25.97 5.98 7.35
C ILE A 251 26.94 4.82 7.10
N GLN A 252 27.35 4.16 8.18
CA GLN A 252 28.04 2.88 8.15
C GLN A 252 27.04 1.73 8.43
N VAL A 253 27.40 0.51 8.03
CA VAL A 253 26.60 -0.68 8.35
C VAL A 253 26.50 -0.84 9.88
N GLY A 254 25.29 -0.89 10.39
CA GLY A 254 24.97 -0.94 11.82
C GLY A 254 24.48 0.39 12.41
N ASP A 255 24.72 1.51 11.73
CA ASP A 255 24.19 2.81 12.18
C ASP A 255 22.65 2.84 12.05
N LYS A 256 22.02 3.50 13.00
CA LYS A 256 20.55 3.63 13.00
C LYS A 256 20.03 4.74 12.11
N VAL A 257 18.88 4.51 11.48
CA VAL A 257 18.18 5.45 10.61
C VAL A 257 16.74 5.63 11.08
N SER A 258 16.22 6.85 11.05
CA SER A 258 14.80 7.12 11.24
C SER A 258 14.05 7.10 9.91
N PHE A 259 12.78 6.67 9.94
CA PHE A 259 11.90 6.70 8.78
C PHE A 259 10.65 7.51 9.08
N THR A 260 10.23 8.34 8.13
CA THR A 260 8.97 9.08 8.20
C THR A 260 8.06 8.63 7.07
N VAL A 261 6.85 8.18 7.41
CA VAL A 261 5.96 7.50 6.49
C VAL A 261 4.60 8.19 6.46
N PRO A 262 4.13 8.66 5.28
CA PRO A 262 2.76 9.16 5.14
C PRO A 262 1.80 7.98 5.27
N THR A 263 0.96 8.00 6.29
CA THR A 263 0.30 6.79 6.73
C THR A 263 -1.23 6.90 6.71
N GLY A 264 -1.88 5.99 5.96
CA GLY A 264 -3.31 5.69 6.03
C GLY A 264 -3.54 4.30 6.64
N ASN A 265 -3.64 3.26 5.80
CA ASN A 265 -3.92 1.88 6.22
C ASN A 265 -2.76 1.15 6.93
N PHE A 266 -1.74 1.85 7.36
CA PHE A 266 -0.57 1.34 8.11
C PHE A 266 0.30 0.30 7.39
N GLY A 267 0.02 -0.01 6.13
CA GLY A 267 0.72 -1.08 5.39
C GLY A 267 2.19 -0.75 5.15
N ASP A 268 2.47 0.45 4.69
CA ASP A 268 3.81 0.91 4.36
C ASP A 268 4.70 0.96 5.62
N VAL A 269 4.30 1.68 6.67
CA VAL A 269 5.08 1.79 7.91
C VAL A 269 5.22 0.43 8.62
N LEU A 270 4.23 -0.46 8.48
CA LEU A 270 4.31 -1.83 8.99
C LEU A 270 5.39 -2.65 8.26
N ALA A 271 5.57 -2.44 6.96
CA ALA A 271 6.67 -3.08 6.23
C ALA A 271 8.04 -2.64 6.77
N GLY A 272 8.18 -1.37 7.13
CA GLY A 272 9.35 -0.88 7.87
C GLY A 272 9.52 -1.56 9.23
N TYR A 273 8.43 -1.70 9.97
CA TYR A 273 8.44 -2.42 11.25
C TYR A 273 8.85 -3.90 11.09
N TYR A 274 8.39 -4.57 10.03
CA TYR A 274 8.85 -5.93 9.70
C TYR A 274 10.35 -5.95 9.37
N ALA A 275 10.84 -4.97 8.61
CA ALA A 275 12.27 -4.83 8.36
C ALA A 275 13.07 -4.66 9.67
N TYR A 276 12.56 -3.85 10.61
CA TYR A 276 13.16 -3.70 11.95
C TYR A 276 13.20 -5.03 12.71
N LEU A 277 12.11 -5.78 12.74
CA LEU A 277 12.08 -7.11 13.38
C LEU A 277 13.05 -8.09 12.73
N MET A 278 13.33 -7.93 11.43
CA MET A 278 14.30 -8.74 10.67
C MET A 278 15.73 -8.19 10.75
N GLY A 279 16.02 -7.22 11.61
CA GLY A 279 17.36 -6.74 11.92
C GLY A 279 17.79 -5.45 11.23
N LEU A 280 16.90 -4.72 10.56
CA LEU A 280 17.22 -3.38 10.05
C LEU A 280 17.44 -2.40 11.22
N PRO A 281 18.59 -1.68 11.29
CA PRO A 281 18.86 -0.74 12.37
C PRO A 281 17.99 0.52 12.24
N VAL A 282 16.86 0.53 12.95
CA VAL A 282 15.93 1.67 12.99
C VAL A 282 16.02 2.37 14.33
N GLU A 283 16.13 3.71 14.32
CA GLU A 283 16.04 4.52 15.53
C GLU A 283 14.58 4.80 15.90
N LYS A 284 13.78 5.24 14.91
CA LYS A 284 12.37 5.61 15.10
C LYS A 284 11.60 5.57 13.79
N PHE A 285 10.34 5.15 13.86
CA PHE A 285 9.35 5.39 12.82
C PHE A 285 8.47 6.57 13.20
N TYR A 286 8.34 7.54 12.30
CA TYR A 286 7.43 8.67 12.44
C TYR A 286 6.22 8.43 11.54
N VAL A 287 5.08 8.19 12.17
CA VAL A 287 3.78 8.06 11.49
C VAL A 287 3.24 9.45 11.22
N ALA A 288 3.21 9.83 9.95
CA ALA A 288 2.73 11.13 9.52
C ALA A 288 1.28 11.01 9.05
N SER A 289 0.36 11.76 9.68
CA SER A 289 -1.07 11.80 9.38
C SER A 289 -1.46 13.14 8.75
N ASN A 290 -2.55 13.17 7.99
CA ASN A 290 -3.24 14.39 7.61
C ASN A 290 -4.24 14.82 8.69
N ALA A 291 -5.25 15.63 8.33
CA ALA A 291 -6.31 16.06 9.26
C ALA A 291 -7.12 14.89 9.85
N ASN A 292 -7.18 13.74 9.16
CA ASN A 292 -7.73 12.49 9.70
C ASN A 292 -6.69 11.81 10.60
N ARG A 293 -6.49 12.34 11.79
CA ARG A 293 -5.39 12.05 12.69
C ARG A 293 -5.63 10.87 13.66
N VAL A 294 -6.47 9.89 13.29
CA VAL A 294 -6.80 8.75 14.15
C VAL A 294 -5.56 7.98 14.63
N LEU A 295 -4.55 7.82 13.77
CA LEU A 295 -3.28 7.17 14.13
C LEU A 295 -2.43 8.03 15.05
N THR A 296 -2.37 9.34 14.82
CA THR A 296 -1.66 10.28 15.71
C THR A 296 -2.26 10.24 17.11
N ASP A 297 -3.57 10.26 17.23
CA ASP A 297 -4.26 10.21 18.52
C ASP A 297 -4.03 8.85 19.20
N PHE A 298 -4.12 7.73 18.48
CA PHE A 298 -3.80 6.40 19.00
C PHE A 298 -2.36 6.30 19.53
N LEU A 299 -1.38 6.71 18.71
CA LEU A 299 0.04 6.63 19.09
C LEU A 299 0.42 7.59 20.24
N THR A 300 -0.43 8.58 20.51
CA THR A 300 -0.25 9.51 21.65
C THR A 300 -0.89 8.98 22.93
N SER A 301 -2.06 8.31 22.84
CA SER A 301 -2.90 7.99 24.00
C SER A 301 -3.08 6.51 24.28
N GLY A 302 -2.78 5.63 23.32
CA GLY A 302 -3.13 4.20 23.37
C GLY A 302 -4.62 3.92 23.12
N ILE A 303 -5.42 4.95 22.81
CA ILE A 303 -6.85 4.84 22.52
C ILE A 303 -7.07 5.02 21.02
N TYR A 304 -7.63 4.02 20.37
CA TYR A 304 -8.09 4.09 18.99
C TYR A 304 -9.58 4.42 18.96
N ASP A 305 -9.97 5.51 18.29
CA ASP A 305 -11.35 5.94 18.21
C ASP A 305 -11.70 6.41 16.80
N ARG A 306 -12.61 5.66 16.13
CA ARG A 306 -13.13 5.99 14.80
C ARG A 306 -14.40 6.83 14.81
N ASN A 307 -14.97 7.11 16.01
CA ASN A 307 -16.21 7.88 16.18
C ASN A 307 -15.94 9.38 16.04
N ARG A 308 -15.59 9.79 14.83
CA ARG A 308 -15.25 11.16 14.47
C ARG A 308 -15.67 11.46 13.04
N ASP A 309 -15.74 12.74 12.69
CA ASP A 309 -16.04 13.15 11.33
C ASP A 309 -14.92 12.76 10.37
N PHE A 310 -15.31 12.31 9.18
CA PHE A 310 -14.38 12.08 8.07
C PHE A 310 -14.09 13.41 7.37
N ILE A 311 -12.82 13.73 7.19
CA ILE A 311 -12.36 14.97 6.55
C ILE A 311 -11.78 14.60 5.19
N GLN A 312 -12.34 15.18 4.12
CA GLN A 312 -11.74 15.08 2.79
C GLN A 312 -10.59 16.07 2.67
N THR A 313 -9.39 15.57 2.33
CA THR A 313 -8.16 16.36 2.25
C THR A 313 -7.52 16.31 0.86
N ILE A 314 -6.45 17.09 0.65
CA ILE A 314 -5.62 17.03 -0.57
C ILE A 314 -4.70 15.80 -0.64
N SER A 315 -4.68 14.97 0.41
CA SER A 315 -3.92 13.72 0.49
C SER A 315 -4.84 12.50 0.65
N PRO A 316 -5.70 12.19 -0.35
CA PRO A 316 -6.83 11.27 -0.19
C PRO A 316 -6.45 9.83 0.16
N SER A 317 -5.22 9.37 -0.13
CA SER A 317 -4.79 8.02 0.28
C SER A 317 -4.60 7.86 1.79
N MET A 318 -4.58 8.97 2.53
CA MET A 318 -4.48 9.02 3.98
C MET A 318 -5.82 9.36 4.66
N ASP A 319 -6.89 9.60 3.88
CA ASP A 319 -8.24 9.87 4.39
C ASP A 319 -8.87 8.56 4.85
N ILE A 320 -8.65 8.23 6.12
CA ILE A 320 -9.15 6.99 6.74
C ILE A 320 -9.64 7.23 8.16
N LEU A 321 -10.61 6.44 8.58
CA LEU A 321 -11.01 6.31 9.99
C LEU A 321 -10.65 4.94 10.57
N ILE A 322 -10.42 3.94 9.72
CA ILE A 322 -9.96 2.59 10.13
C ILE A 322 -8.64 2.28 9.42
N SER A 323 -7.59 2.11 10.20
CA SER A 323 -6.26 1.75 9.74
C SER A 323 -6.06 0.24 9.83
N SER A 324 -6.35 -0.48 8.75
CA SER A 324 -6.54 -1.93 8.77
C SER A 324 -5.30 -2.74 9.17
N ASN A 325 -4.09 -2.30 8.81
CA ASN A 325 -2.87 -3.06 9.15
C ASN A 325 -2.31 -2.76 10.54
N LEU A 326 -2.89 -1.80 11.28
CA LEU A 326 -2.51 -1.54 12.66
C LEU A 326 -2.69 -2.80 13.53
N GLU A 327 -3.67 -3.64 13.19
CA GLU A 327 -3.92 -4.92 13.84
C GLU A 327 -2.68 -5.83 13.87
N ARG A 328 -1.87 -5.83 12.80
CA ARG A 328 -0.61 -6.58 12.75
C ARG A 328 0.45 -6.03 13.71
N LEU A 329 0.52 -4.70 13.86
CA LEU A 329 1.40 -4.08 14.87
C LEU A 329 0.95 -4.50 16.27
N LEU A 330 -0.36 -4.44 16.56
CA LEU A 330 -0.92 -4.83 17.85
C LEU A 330 -0.57 -6.28 18.21
N TYR A 331 -0.61 -7.19 17.23
CA TYR A 331 -0.22 -8.58 17.43
C TYR A 331 1.23 -8.71 17.95
N TYR A 332 2.21 -8.08 17.28
CA TYR A 332 3.60 -8.17 17.74
C TYR A 332 3.84 -7.39 19.02
N ALA A 333 3.25 -6.21 19.17
CA ALA A 333 3.43 -5.34 20.34
C ALA A 333 2.81 -5.93 21.62
N SER A 334 1.73 -6.72 21.50
CA SER A 334 1.10 -7.47 22.62
C SER A 334 1.80 -8.79 22.96
N ASN A 335 3.04 -9.00 22.47
CA ASN A 335 3.74 -10.27 22.60
C ASN A 335 3.00 -11.45 21.93
N LYS A 336 2.41 -11.20 20.76
CA LYS A 336 1.73 -12.18 19.90
C LYS A 336 0.45 -12.78 20.55
N ASP A 337 -0.22 -12.00 21.39
CA ASP A 337 -1.45 -12.40 22.07
C ASP A 337 -2.67 -12.22 21.15
N THR A 338 -3.09 -13.30 20.51
CA THR A 338 -4.23 -13.31 19.57
C THR A 338 -5.56 -12.99 20.27
N GLN A 339 -5.71 -13.33 21.55
CA GLN A 339 -6.95 -13.07 22.30
C GLN A 339 -7.11 -11.59 22.61
N LYS A 340 -6.03 -10.89 22.99
CA LYS A 340 -6.05 -9.43 23.14
C LYS A 340 -6.43 -8.75 21.83
N VAL A 341 -5.78 -9.14 20.73
CA VAL A 341 -6.07 -8.56 19.40
C VAL A 341 -7.52 -8.80 19.00
N ALA A 342 -8.03 -10.02 19.14
CA ALA A 342 -9.44 -10.33 18.88
C ALA A 342 -10.40 -9.47 19.72
N GLY A 343 -10.10 -9.27 21.00
CA GLY A 343 -10.87 -8.42 21.91
C GLY A 343 -10.91 -6.96 21.46
N TRP A 344 -9.75 -6.36 21.12
CA TRP A 344 -9.69 -4.97 20.62
C TRP A 344 -10.42 -4.80 19.29
N MET A 345 -10.33 -5.77 18.38
CA MET A 345 -11.06 -5.71 17.11
C MET A 345 -12.57 -5.88 17.29
N GLN A 346 -13.01 -6.68 18.27
CA GLN A 346 -14.41 -6.77 18.65
C GLN A 346 -14.90 -5.43 19.22
N GLU A 347 -14.18 -4.81 20.14
CA GLU A 347 -14.53 -3.49 20.69
C GLU A 347 -14.60 -2.42 19.58
N LEU A 348 -13.64 -2.41 18.64
CA LEU A 348 -13.67 -1.49 17.50
C LEU A 348 -14.95 -1.67 16.67
N ASN A 349 -15.39 -2.91 16.44
CA ASN A 349 -16.61 -3.19 15.69
C ASN A 349 -17.87 -2.76 16.43
N GLU A 350 -17.96 -3.05 17.72
CA GLU A 350 -19.15 -2.83 18.55
C GLU A 350 -19.28 -1.38 19.04
N LYS A 351 -18.16 -0.79 19.49
CA LYS A 351 -18.13 0.53 20.15
C LYS A 351 -17.53 1.63 19.26
N GLY A 352 -16.81 1.25 18.19
CA GLY A 352 -16.05 2.18 17.35
C GLY A 352 -14.71 2.61 17.95
N SER A 353 -14.34 2.09 19.13
CA SER A 353 -13.11 2.43 19.83
C SER A 353 -12.60 1.27 20.67
N TYR A 354 -11.28 1.27 20.94
CA TYR A 354 -10.63 0.37 21.92
C TYR A 354 -9.46 1.08 22.58
N GLN A 355 -9.01 0.54 23.70
CA GLN A 355 -7.79 0.97 24.39
C GLN A 355 -6.87 -0.23 24.57
N VAL A 356 -5.60 -0.08 24.16
CA VAL A 356 -4.58 -1.10 24.41
C VAL A 356 -4.09 -1.03 25.87
N ASP A 357 -3.61 -2.16 26.39
CA ASP A 357 -2.99 -2.19 27.72
C ASP A 357 -1.66 -1.40 27.74
N GLU A 358 -1.26 -0.97 28.96
CA GLU A 358 -0.08 -0.14 29.17
C GLU A 358 1.20 -0.77 28.61
N GLN A 359 1.40 -2.08 28.77
CA GLN A 359 2.60 -2.78 28.28
C GLN A 359 2.68 -2.75 26.75
N THR A 360 1.56 -3.01 26.08
CA THR A 360 1.46 -2.94 24.62
C THR A 360 1.71 -1.51 24.14
N PHE A 361 1.14 -0.52 24.81
CA PHE A 361 1.33 0.89 24.46
C PHE A 361 2.78 1.34 24.61
N GLU A 362 3.45 1.01 25.71
CA GLU A 362 4.87 1.34 25.90
C GLU A 362 5.77 0.66 24.86
N THR A 363 5.47 -0.58 24.49
CA THR A 363 6.20 -1.26 23.39
C THR A 363 6.10 -0.48 22.08
N ILE A 364 4.91 0.02 21.74
CA ILE A 364 4.69 0.83 20.55
C ILE A 364 5.45 2.17 20.64
N LYS A 365 5.31 2.91 21.73
CA LYS A 365 5.93 4.23 21.94
C LYS A 365 7.46 4.20 21.85
N ASN A 366 8.08 3.09 22.27
CA ASN A 366 9.53 2.96 22.22
C ASN A 366 10.09 3.06 20.80
N LEU A 367 9.34 2.66 19.77
CA LEU A 367 9.78 2.65 18.38
C LEU A 367 9.03 3.64 17.48
N PHE A 368 7.79 3.97 17.82
CA PHE A 368 6.94 4.84 17.01
C PHE A 368 6.78 6.23 17.64
N ALA A 369 6.82 7.25 16.79
CA ALA A 369 6.41 8.61 17.07
C ALA A 369 5.39 9.03 16.00
N CYS A 370 4.71 10.15 16.19
CA CYS A 370 3.68 10.60 15.26
C CYS A 370 3.57 12.13 15.24
N ALA A 371 3.08 12.64 14.11
CA ALA A 371 2.64 14.01 13.98
C ALA A 371 1.56 14.10 12.88
N SER A 372 0.81 15.19 12.86
CA SER A 372 -0.19 15.44 11.81
C SER A 372 0.02 16.83 11.20
N VAL A 373 -0.30 16.95 9.91
CA VAL A 373 -0.21 18.17 9.13
C VAL A 373 -1.52 18.37 8.38
N ASP A 374 -2.13 19.53 8.50
CA ASP A 374 -3.34 19.91 7.75
C ASP A 374 -3.01 20.35 6.32
N ASP A 375 -4.06 20.60 5.52
CA ASP A 375 -3.91 21.00 4.11
C ASP A 375 -3.12 22.29 3.94
N ASN A 376 -3.24 23.25 4.86
CA ASN A 376 -2.51 24.51 4.80
C ASN A 376 -1.02 24.29 5.07
N GLY A 377 -0.69 23.54 6.12
CA GLY A 377 0.67 23.14 6.42
C GLY A 377 1.29 22.30 5.32
N THR A 378 0.49 21.44 4.66
CA THR A 378 0.93 20.62 3.52
C THR A 378 1.28 21.48 2.31
N ARG A 379 0.42 22.45 1.91
CA ARG A 379 0.72 23.37 0.82
C ARG A 379 1.92 24.25 1.12
N GLN A 380 2.02 24.75 2.35
CA GLN A 380 3.18 25.54 2.77
C GLN A 380 4.49 24.75 2.64
N GLU A 381 4.49 23.47 3.06
CA GLU A 381 5.69 22.64 2.94
C GLU A 381 6.08 22.34 1.49
N ILE A 382 5.10 22.07 0.59
CA ILE A 382 5.36 21.93 -0.86
C ILE A 382 6.05 23.20 -1.40
N HIS A 383 5.51 24.38 -1.07
CA HIS A 383 6.06 25.66 -1.47
C HIS A 383 7.50 25.85 -0.96
N ASP A 384 7.72 25.69 0.33
CA ASP A 384 9.00 25.98 0.98
C ASP A 384 10.11 25.05 0.49
N VAL A 385 9.81 23.76 0.33
CA VAL A 385 10.75 22.78 -0.23
C VAL A 385 11.09 23.13 -1.67
N TYR A 386 10.10 23.46 -2.49
CA TYR A 386 10.35 23.88 -3.87
C TYR A 386 11.19 25.14 -3.95
N GLU A 387 10.88 26.19 -3.18
CA GLU A 387 11.66 27.43 -3.20
C GLU A 387 13.12 27.21 -2.82
N LYS A 388 13.36 26.37 -1.82
CA LYS A 388 14.71 26.10 -1.32
C LYS A 388 15.51 25.14 -2.20
N THR A 389 14.87 24.09 -2.73
CA THR A 389 15.59 22.94 -3.33
C THR A 389 15.25 22.69 -4.79
N LYS A 390 14.19 23.29 -5.30
CA LYS A 390 13.55 23.03 -6.59
C LYS A 390 13.05 21.55 -6.73
N TYR A 391 12.87 20.87 -5.62
CA TYR A 391 12.26 19.55 -5.56
C TYR A 391 10.76 19.67 -5.29
N LEU A 392 9.94 18.95 -6.06
CA LEU A 392 8.49 18.94 -5.88
C LEU A 392 8.03 17.69 -5.15
N LEU A 393 7.25 17.90 -4.11
CA LEU A 393 6.57 16.87 -3.36
C LEU A 393 5.09 16.80 -3.77
N ASP A 394 4.51 15.58 -3.81
CA ASP A 394 3.05 15.43 -3.78
C ASP A 394 2.52 15.68 -2.36
N PRO A 395 1.19 15.92 -2.19
CA PRO A 395 0.65 16.25 -0.87
C PRO A 395 0.92 15.20 0.23
N HIS A 396 0.91 13.91 -0.11
CA HIS A 396 1.18 12.84 0.88
C HIS A 396 2.65 12.89 1.32
N SER A 397 3.56 12.98 0.36
CA SER A 397 5.00 13.07 0.60
C SER A 397 5.39 14.33 1.37
N ALA A 398 4.69 15.45 1.12
CA ALA A 398 4.92 16.71 1.82
C ALA A 398 4.59 16.62 3.32
N ILE A 399 3.53 15.90 3.68
CA ILE A 399 3.19 15.62 5.08
C ILE A 399 4.33 14.87 5.77
N ALA A 400 4.81 13.78 5.15
CA ALA A 400 5.92 13.00 5.72
C ALA A 400 7.22 13.81 5.79
N TYR A 401 7.53 14.57 4.74
CA TYR A 401 8.73 15.42 4.70
C TYR A 401 8.72 16.48 5.80
N LYS A 402 7.58 17.16 6.02
CA LYS A 402 7.42 18.13 7.10
C LYS A 402 7.64 17.47 8.47
N VAL A 403 7.04 16.32 8.71
CA VAL A 403 7.23 15.58 9.96
C VAL A 403 8.68 15.17 10.14
N ALA A 404 9.38 14.73 9.07
CA ALA A 404 10.80 14.41 9.10
C ALA A 404 11.65 15.63 9.46
N LYS A 405 11.39 16.77 8.82
CA LYS A 405 12.10 18.02 9.04
C LYS A 405 11.97 18.53 10.48
N ASP A 406 10.74 18.51 10.99
CA ASP A 406 10.40 19.16 12.26
C ASP A 406 10.67 18.28 13.50
N ASN A 407 10.63 16.95 13.35
CA ASN A 407 10.58 16.04 14.52
C ASN A 407 11.68 14.97 14.54
N ALA A 408 12.22 14.56 13.40
CA ALA A 408 13.12 13.41 13.37
C ALA A 408 14.58 13.79 13.60
N GLY A 409 15.29 12.90 14.33
CA GLY A 409 16.76 12.91 14.35
C GLY A 409 17.35 12.54 12.98
N ARG A 410 18.63 12.88 12.76
CA ARG A 410 19.34 12.58 11.51
C ARG A 410 20.28 11.39 11.67
N PRO A 411 20.47 10.54 10.65
CA PRO A 411 19.82 10.63 9.33
C PRO A 411 18.35 10.17 9.35
N VAL A 412 17.52 10.79 8.52
CA VAL A 412 16.11 10.42 8.36
C VAL A 412 15.75 10.21 6.89
N VAL A 413 15.01 9.16 6.60
CA VAL A 413 14.42 8.86 5.29
C VAL A 413 12.93 9.19 5.34
N SER A 414 12.49 10.09 4.47
CA SER A 414 11.07 10.41 4.24
C SER A 414 10.57 9.68 2.99
N LEU A 415 9.48 8.94 3.11
CA LEU A 415 8.93 8.20 1.99
C LEU A 415 8.09 9.12 1.10
N ALA A 416 8.42 9.15 -0.20
CA ALA A 416 7.65 9.84 -1.24
C ALA A 416 6.80 8.82 -2.01
N THR A 417 5.50 8.85 -1.77
CA THR A 417 4.59 7.76 -2.11
C THR A 417 3.84 7.94 -3.43
N ALA A 418 3.87 9.13 -4.03
CA ALA A 418 3.24 9.39 -5.31
C ALA A 418 3.99 10.46 -6.10
N SER A 419 3.85 10.40 -7.42
CA SER A 419 4.35 11.46 -8.30
C SER A 419 3.53 12.74 -8.13
N PRO A 420 4.16 13.93 -8.04
CA PRO A 420 3.45 15.21 -7.96
C PRO A 420 2.51 15.45 -9.15
N TYR A 421 2.78 14.86 -10.30
CA TYR A 421 1.91 14.95 -11.47
C TYR A 421 0.51 14.33 -11.29
N LYS A 422 0.32 13.46 -10.32
CA LYS A 422 -1.01 12.90 -10.00
C LYS A 422 -1.89 13.88 -9.21
N PHE A 423 -1.30 14.91 -8.65
CA PHE A 423 -1.94 15.93 -7.81
C PHE A 423 -1.59 17.34 -8.31
N SER A 424 -1.48 17.49 -9.64
CA SER A 424 -0.96 18.71 -10.28
C SER A 424 -1.66 20.00 -9.84
N GLN A 425 -2.98 19.96 -9.67
CA GLN A 425 -3.76 21.13 -9.23
C GLN A 425 -3.39 21.59 -7.81
N ASP A 426 -3.30 20.65 -6.87
CA ASP A 426 -2.95 20.96 -5.48
C ASP A 426 -1.48 21.40 -5.35
N VAL A 427 -0.57 20.79 -6.11
CA VAL A 427 0.84 21.17 -6.15
C VAL A 427 1.01 22.57 -6.75
N LEU A 428 0.36 22.89 -7.87
CA LEU A 428 0.38 24.24 -8.45
C LEU A 428 -0.22 25.28 -7.51
N LYS A 429 -1.33 24.93 -6.85
CA LYS A 429 -1.95 25.82 -5.86
C LYS A 429 -1.00 26.13 -4.69
N ALA A 430 -0.19 25.17 -4.27
CA ALA A 430 0.88 25.41 -3.31
C ALA A 430 1.95 26.38 -3.83
N LEU A 431 2.19 26.39 -5.14
CA LEU A 431 3.08 27.36 -5.81
C LEU A 431 2.38 28.70 -6.17
N ASN A 432 1.18 28.96 -5.62
CA ASN A 432 0.36 30.14 -5.90
C ASN A 432 -0.12 30.25 -7.37
N ILE A 433 -0.24 29.12 -8.06
CA ILE A 433 -0.76 29.02 -9.43
C ILE A 433 -2.11 28.29 -9.37
N ASN A 434 -3.16 28.94 -9.87
CA ASN A 434 -4.50 28.37 -9.89
C ASN A 434 -4.83 27.88 -11.31
N GLU A 435 -5.06 26.58 -11.47
CA GLU A 435 -5.49 25.95 -12.72
C GLU A 435 -6.56 24.90 -12.39
N GLU A 436 -7.75 25.08 -12.98
CA GLU A 436 -8.91 24.20 -12.70
C GLU A 436 -8.97 22.96 -13.60
N ASN A 437 -8.31 23.02 -14.75
CA ASN A 437 -8.24 21.88 -15.66
C ASN A 437 -7.03 21.00 -15.30
N GLU A 438 -7.30 19.77 -14.87
CA GLU A 438 -6.27 18.84 -14.38
C GLU A 438 -5.20 18.52 -15.44
N TRP A 439 -5.56 18.49 -16.72
CA TRP A 439 -4.60 18.23 -17.82
C TRP A 439 -3.72 19.44 -18.12
N VAL A 440 -4.30 20.63 -18.09
CA VAL A 440 -3.55 21.89 -18.21
C VAL A 440 -2.65 22.07 -17.00
N ALA A 441 -3.14 21.75 -15.80
CA ALA A 441 -2.35 21.77 -14.58
C ALA A 441 -1.13 20.85 -14.66
N MET A 442 -1.29 19.63 -15.24
CA MET A 442 -0.17 18.70 -15.44
C MET A 442 0.87 19.27 -16.40
N ASP A 443 0.45 19.87 -17.53
CA ASP A 443 1.34 20.50 -18.48
C ASP A 443 2.04 21.74 -17.87
N GLU A 444 1.32 22.55 -17.09
CA GLU A 444 1.89 23.72 -16.39
C GLU A 444 2.92 23.29 -15.35
N LEU A 445 2.59 22.26 -14.53
CA LEU A 445 3.50 21.72 -13.51
C LEU A 445 4.83 21.25 -14.09
N SER A 446 4.83 20.76 -15.34
CA SER A 446 6.05 20.31 -16.01
C SER A 446 7.12 21.38 -16.18
N LYS A 447 6.77 22.65 -16.08
CA LYS A 447 7.73 23.77 -16.12
C LYS A 447 8.52 23.94 -14.82
N TYR A 448 8.01 23.34 -13.74
CA TYR A 448 8.57 23.44 -12.38
C TYR A 448 9.23 22.13 -11.94
N CYS A 449 8.86 21.01 -12.55
CA CYS A 449 9.36 19.68 -12.20
C CYS A 449 10.69 19.39 -12.93
N GLN A 450 11.63 18.78 -12.23
CA GLN A 450 12.90 18.35 -12.85
C GLN A 450 12.70 17.11 -13.74
N ASP A 451 11.78 16.20 -13.37
CA ASP A 451 11.42 15.04 -14.15
C ASP A 451 10.32 15.38 -15.17
N VAL A 452 10.39 14.78 -16.34
CA VAL A 452 9.34 14.90 -17.37
C VAL A 452 8.04 14.25 -16.92
N ILE A 453 6.91 14.69 -17.49
CA ILE A 453 5.62 14.03 -17.25
C ILE A 453 5.77 12.54 -17.62
N PRO A 454 5.48 11.60 -16.70
CA PRO A 454 5.50 10.18 -17.00
C PRO A 454 4.59 9.85 -18.20
N ALA A 455 5.10 9.10 -19.17
CA ALA A 455 4.36 8.77 -20.40
C ALA A 455 2.98 8.16 -20.09
N GLN A 456 2.92 7.26 -19.10
CA GLN A 456 1.70 6.60 -18.66
C GLN A 456 0.65 7.56 -18.04
N LEU A 457 1.03 8.77 -17.63
CA LEU A 457 0.08 9.81 -17.22
C LEU A 457 -0.29 10.73 -18.39
N LYS A 458 0.70 11.09 -19.20
CA LYS A 458 0.51 11.98 -20.36
C LYS A 458 -0.46 11.41 -21.38
N GLU A 459 -0.34 10.11 -21.68
CA GLU A 459 -1.16 9.41 -22.67
C GLU A 459 -2.63 9.24 -22.26
N LEU A 460 -2.94 9.31 -20.97
CA LEU A 460 -4.31 9.08 -20.46
C LEU A 460 -5.37 9.97 -21.12
N ARG A 461 -5.01 11.19 -21.51
CA ARG A 461 -5.96 12.15 -22.11
C ARG A 461 -6.53 11.68 -23.43
N ASP A 462 -5.75 10.86 -24.19
CA ASP A 462 -6.07 10.44 -25.56
C ASP A 462 -6.56 8.97 -25.63
N LEU A 463 -6.43 8.20 -24.53
CA LEU A 463 -6.86 6.81 -24.50
C LEU A 463 -8.39 6.68 -24.56
N ALA A 464 -8.90 5.66 -25.27
CA ALA A 464 -10.32 5.35 -25.27
C ALA A 464 -10.82 4.85 -23.90
N ILE A 465 -12.02 5.25 -23.52
CA ILE A 465 -12.72 4.69 -22.35
C ILE A 465 -13.19 3.28 -22.71
N LEU A 466 -12.72 2.29 -21.97
CA LEU A 466 -13.05 0.87 -22.17
C LEU A 466 -14.08 0.36 -21.16
N HIS A 467 -14.14 1.00 -20.00
CA HIS A 467 -15.03 0.63 -18.89
C HIS A 467 -15.90 1.83 -18.50
N ASN A 468 -17.18 1.80 -18.84
CA ASN A 468 -18.11 2.89 -18.60
C ASN A 468 -19.38 2.48 -17.83
N GLN A 469 -19.40 1.24 -17.33
CA GLN A 469 -20.56 0.73 -16.60
C GLN A 469 -20.65 1.35 -15.21
N VAL A 470 -21.84 1.87 -14.88
CA VAL A 470 -22.18 2.39 -13.56
C VAL A 470 -23.32 1.56 -13.01
N ILE A 471 -23.19 1.08 -11.78
CA ILE A 471 -24.14 0.17 -11.15
C ILE A 471 -24.51 0.65 -9.75
N ASP A 472 -25.63 0.16 -9.24
CA ASP A 472 -25.99 0.30 -7.82
C ASP A 472 -25.18 -0.67 -6.96
N VAL A 473 -25.02 -0.35 -5.68
CA VAL A 473 -24.28 -1.17 -4.70
C VAL A 473 -24.84 -2.60 -4.64
N ASP A 474 -26.17 -2.74 -4.68
CA ASP A 474 -26.83 -4.05 -4.58
C ASP A 474 -26.60 -4.93 -5.81
N SER A 475 -26.28 -4.34 -6.97
CA SER A 475 -25.97 -5.07 -8.21
C SER A 475 -24.54 -5.62 -8.27
N MET A 476 -23.69 -5.35 -7.27
CA MET A 476 -22.30 -5.80 -7.26
C MET A 476 -22.19 -7.33 -7.28
N LYS A 477 -23.10 -8.07 -6.64
CA LYS A 477 -23.12 -9.55 -6.67
C LYS A 477 -23.32 -10.08 -8.09
N ASP A 478 -24.27 -9.50 -8.83
CA ASP A 478 -24.60 -9.94 -10.19
C ASP A 478 -23.44 -9.74 -11.15
N VAL A 479 -22.76 -8.58 -11.07
CA VAL A 479 -21.60 -8.32 -11.94
C VAL A 479 -20.39 -9.18 -11.58
N VAL A 480 -20.23 -9.61 -10.31
CA VAL A 480 -19.21 -10.59 -9.93
C VAL A 480 -19.51 -11.95 -10.53
N CYS A 481 -20.77 -12.41 -10.49
CA CYS A 481 -21.19 -13.65 -11.15
C CYS A 481 -20.96 -13.60 -12.68
N GLN A 482 -21.34 -12.49 -13.32
CA GLN A 482 -21.13 -12.27 -14.75
C GLN A 482 -19.63 -12.27 -15.10
N SER A 483 -18.81 -11.54 -14.35
CA SER A 483 -17.36 -11.48 -14.56
C SER A 483 -16.70 -12.85 -14.41
N THR A 484 -17.19 -13.70 -13.48
CA THR A 484 -16.70 -15.05 -13.31
C THR A 484 -16.89 -15.89 -14.57
N GLN A 485 -18.01 -15.73 -15.27
CA GLN A 485 -18.27 -16.41 -16.54
C GLN A 485 -17.42 -15.85 -17.68
N GLU A 486 -17.46 -14.53 -17.89
CA GLU A 486 -16.78 -13.87 -19.01
C GLU A 486 -15.26 -14.01 -18.97
N VAL A 487 -14.64 -13.94 -17.77
CA VAL A 487 -13.18 -13.99 -17.63
C VAL A 487 -12.62 -15.40 -17.71
N PHE A 488 -13.38 -16.42 -17.32
CA PHE A 488 -12.83 -17.75 -17.17
C PHE A 488 -13.43 -18.82 -18.08
N HIS A 489 -14.48 -18.52 -18.85
CA HIS A 489 -15.16 -19.50 -19.71
C HIS A 489 -15.37 -19.01 -21.15
N ASP A 490 -15.17 -17.73 -21.46
CA ASP A 490 -15.10 -17.17 -22.82
C ASP A 490 -13.64 -17.09 -23.32
#